data_8652414608ccea4173d146d3ca012470
#
_entry.id   8652414608ccea4173d146d3ca012470
#
_cell.length_a   1.000
_cell.length_b   1.000
_cell.length_c   1.000
_cell.angle_alpha   90.00
_cell.angle_beta   90.00
_cell.angle_gamma   90.00
#
_symmetry.space_group_name_H-M   'P 1'
#
loop_
_entity.id
_entity.type
_entity.pdbx_description
1 polymer ?
#
loop_
_entity_poly.entity_id
_entity_poly.type
_entity_poly.pdbx_seq_one_letter_code
_entity_poly.pdbx_strand_id
1 'polypeptide(L)'
;MTRVVLITGASSGIGYAAALAFAREGTHVAAVARRVERLEALAAAVQALPAPHGEILTIAANVQDGAAMQAAVQQTVERFGRLDILVANAGLGHRGSVADADWSDLETLLRTNIDGVLHSVRAAVPALRQTGSGHIITISSIVYNLVSPYAATYAASKAFVSSLAKSLRMELEPDHIQVTDFLVGRTATEFNDNRLGAGKRAKQDLPVMSADQVAEAIVRATHQHQHTVTLRLFDRLIVWGNIFIPGIMGRMAKRQYR
;
A
#
# COMPACT_ATOMS: atom_id res chain seq x y z
N MET A 1 5.18 -25.20 -6.63
CA MET A 1 6.20 -24.14 -6.60
C MET A 1 5.83 -23.13 -5.53
N THR A 2 6.81 -22.63 -4.79
CA THR A 2 6.61 -21.60 -3.77
C THR A 2 6.22 -20.27 -4.44
N ARG A 3 5.23 -19.56 -3.89
CA ARG A 3 4.82 -18.24 -4.40
C ARG A 3 5.87 -17.18 -4.06
N VAL A 4 5.91 -16.13 -4.86
CA VAL A 4 6.80 -14.98 -4.70
C VAL A 4 5.98 -13.68 -4.65
N VAL A 5 6.22 -12.85 -3.62
CA VAL A 5 5.59 -11.53 -3.48
C VAL A 5 6.64 -10.43 -3.54
N LEU A 6 6.38 -9.37 -4.30
CA LEU A 6 7.14 -8.11 -4.23
C LEU A 6 6.31 -7.08 -3.45
N ILE A 7 6.91 -6.50 -2.41
CA ILE A 7 6.26 -5.52 -1.52
C ILE A 7 7.01 -4.21 -1.54
N THR A 8 6.36 -3.14 -2.00
CA THR A 8 6.93 -1.80 -1.93
C THR A 8 6.64 -1.11 -0.60
N GLY A 9 7.58 -0.29 -0.12
CA GLY A 9 7.47 0.34 1.19
C GLY A 9 7.62 -0.65 2.35
N ALA A 10 8.42 -1.71 2.17
CA ALA A 10 8.59 -2.78 3.14
C ALA A 10 9.41 -2.41 4.39
N SER A 11 9.99 -1.21 4.46
CA SER A 11 10.88 -0.80 5.57
C SER A 11 10.16 -0.45 6.86
N SER A 12 8.84 -0.36 6.90
CA SER A 12 8.05 -0.06 8.11
C SER A 12 6.55 -0.34 7.93
N GLY A 13 5.81 -0.29 9.02
CA GLY A 13 4.35 -0.32 9.05
C GLY A 13 3.74 -1.54 8.37
N ILE A 14 2.74 -1.31 7.51
CA ILE A 14 1.98 -2.37 6.85
C ILE A 14 2.89 -3.21 5.93
N GLY A 15 3.80 -2.58 5.18
CA GLY A 15 4.71 -3.29 4.27
C GLY A 15 5.67 -4.22 5.01
N TYR A 16 6.21 -3.78 6.15
CA TYR A 16 7.06 -4.60 7.02
C TYR A 16 6.28 -5.79 7.60
N ALA A 17 5.11 -5.54 8.16
CA ALA A 17 4.26 -6.58 8.72
C ALA A 17 3.78 -7.58 7.65
N ALA A 18 3.46 -7.10 6.45
CA ALA A 18 3.07 -7.96 5.32
C ALA A 18 4.23 -8.86 4.88
N ALA A 19 5.47 -8.34 4.83
CA ALA A 19 6.64 -9.15 4.50
C ALA A 19 6.82 -10.31 5.50
N LEU A 20 6.70 -10.05 6.79
CA LEU A 20 6.73 -11.09 7.82
C LEU A 20 5.57 -12.08 7.69
N ALA A 21 4.36 -11.61 7.43
CA ALA A 21 3.18 -12.46 7.31
C ALA A 21 3.29 -13.41 6.10
N PHE A 22 3.71 -12.91 4.93
CA PHE A 22 3.96 -13.73 3.76
C PHE A 22 5.09 -14.75 3.97
N ALA A 23 6.19 -14.32 4.61
CA ALA A 23 7.30 -15.23 4.91
C ALA A 23 6.87 -16.37 5.85
N ARG A 24 6.04 -16.09 6.88
CA ARG A 24 5.49 -17.11 7.79
C ARG A 24 4.66 -18.18 7.07
N GLU A 25 3.97 -17.80 5.98
CA GLU A 25 3.22 -18.78 5.14
C GLU A 25 4.10 -19.52 4.12
N GLY A 26 5.41 -19.32 4.15
CA GLY A 26 6.33 -19.94 3.21
C GLY A 26 6.44 -19.23 1.86
N THR A 27 5.82 -18.06 1.66
CA THR A 27 5.96 -17.26 0.44
C THR A 27 7.30 -16.54 0.43
N HIS A 28 8.07 -16.61 -0.66
CA HIS A 28 9.29 -15.81 -0.82
C HIS A 28 8.96 -14.34 -1.00
N VAL A 29 9.75 -13.46 -0.41
CA VAL A 29 9.49 -12.02 -0.34
C VAL A 29 10.61 -11.22 -0.99
N ALA A 30 10.28 -10.38 -1.97
CA ALA A 30 11.12 -9.28 -2.44
C ALA A 30 10.68 -7.99 -1.74
N ALA A 31 11.45 -7.53 -0.79
CA ALA A 31 11.16 -6.35 0.03
C ALA A 31 11.83 -5.11 -0.55
N VAL A 32 11.05 -4.16 -1.06
CA VAL A 32 11.54 -2.96 -1.74
C VAL A 32 11.32 -1.73 -0.87
N ALA A 33 12.38 -0.97 -0.56
CA ALA A 33 12.32 0.31 0.11
C ALA A 33 13.62 1.12 -0.08
N ARG A 34 13.63 2.39 0.35
CA ARG A 34 14.82 3.26 0.26
C ARG A 34 15.80 3.07 1.43
N ARG A 35 15.31 2.68 2.62
CA ARG A 35 16.09 2.59 3.85
C ARG A 35 16.73 1.21 3.97
N VAL A 36 18.02 1.10 3.65
CA VAL A 36 18.80 -0.16 3.61
C VAL A 36 18.84 -0.80 5.00
N GLU A 37 19.18 -0.04 6.02
CA GLU A 37 19.29 -0.51 7.41
C GLU A 37 17.97 -1.11 7.95
N ARG A 38 16.83 -0.59 7.48
CA ARG A 38 15.50 -1.13 7.82
C ARG A 38 15.17 -2.41 7.06
N LEU A 39 15.66 -2.52 5.84
CA LEU A 39 15.52 -3.76 5.05
C LEU A 39 16.39 -4.88 5.63
N GLU A 40 17.59 -4.56 6.11
CA GLU A 40 18.47 -5.51 6.80
C GLU A 40 17.82 -6.00 8.10
N ALA A 41 17.23 -5.10 8.89
CA ALA A 41 16.49 -5.47 10.09
C ALA A 41 15.28 -6.36 9.76
N LEU A 42 14.57 -6.10 8.65
CA LEU A 42 13.48 -6.96 8.18
C LEU A 42 14.01 -8.35 7.77
N ALA A 43 15.15 -8.41 7.06
CA ALA A 43 15.76 -9.69 6.67
C ALA A 43 16.14 -10.52 7.89
N ALA A 44 16.75 -9.91 8.90
CA ALA A 44 17.06 -10.57 10.16
C ALA A 44 15.80 -11.09 10.89
N ALA A 45 14.71 -10.30 10.88
CA ALA A 45 13.44 -10.70 11.48
C ALA A 45 12.78 -11.87 10.73
N VAL A 46 12.89 -11.95 9.40
CA VAL A 46 12.41 -13.10 8.62
C VAL A 46 13.24 -14.34 8.92
N GLN A 47 14.56 -14.21 8.98
CA GLN A 47 15.46 -15.34 9.32
C GLN A 47 15.21 -15.90 10.73
N ALA A 48 14.72 -15.08 11.66
CA ALA A 48 14.36 -15.48 13.02
C ALA A 48 13.00 -16.15 13.13
N LEU A 49 12.23 -16.26 12.04
CA LEU A 49 10.95 -16.97 12.04
C LEU A 49 11.14 -18.47 12.24
N PRO A 50 10.17 -19.17 12.88
CA PRO A 50 10.18 -20.64 12.92
C PRO A 50 10.16 -21.23 11.51
N ALA A 51 11.01 -22.24 11.27
CA ALA A 51 11.02 -22.96 10.00
C ALA A 51 9.83 -23.95 9.91
N PRO A 52 9.30 -24.24 8.71
CA PRO A 52 9.70 -23.64 7.43
C PRO A 52 9.10 -22.26 7.20
N HIS A 53 9.86 -21.35 6.64
CA HIS A 53 9.38 -20.02 6.21
C HIS A 53 9.92 -19.66 4.83
N GLY A 54 9.33 -18.64 4.19
CA GLY A 54 9.81 -18.08 2.91
C GLY A 54 11.14 -17.35 3.06
N GLU A 55 11.91 -17.32 1.97
CA GLU A 55 13.13 -16.52 1.90
C GLU A 55 12.82 -15.05 1.64
N ILE A 56 13.77 -14.16 1.99
CA ILE A 56 13.65 -12.74 1.71
C ILE A 56 14.81 -12.23 0.84
N LEU A 57 14.47 -11.41 -0.16
CA LEU A 57 15.38 -10.60 -0.95
C LEU A 57 15.11 -9.12 -0.63
N THR A 58 16.10 -8.39 -0.17
CA THR A 58 15.99 -6.95 0.10
C THR A 58 16.54 -6.15 -1.06
N ILE A 59 15.75 -5.16 -1.53
CA ILE A 59 16.10 -4.33 -2.70
C ILE A 59 15.97 -2.86 -2.33
N ALA A 60 17.09 -2.16 -2.35
CA ALA A 60 17.13 -0.72 -2.13
C ALA A 60 16.68 0.02 -3.39
N ALA A 61 15.44 0.52 -3.42
CA ALA A 61 14.90 1.24 -4.56
C ALA A 61 13.88 2.31 -4.15
N ASN A 62 13.78 3.37 -4.98
CA ASN A 62 12.75 4.39 -4.86
C ASN A 62 11.64 4.12 -5.87
N VAL A 63 10.40 3.97 -5.41
CA VAL A 63 9.24 3.74 -6.29
C VAL A 63 8.97 4.88 -7.26
N GLN A 64 9.50 6.08 -6.99
CA GLN A 64 9.40 7.23 -7.90
C GLN A 64 10.26 7.05 -9.17
N ASP A 65 11.17 6.09 -9.19
CA ASP A 65 12.04 5.76 -10.32
C ASP A 65 11.54 4.49 -11.00
N GLY A 66 11.03 4.65 -12.21
CA GLY A 66 10.48 3.55 -13.00
C GLY A 66 11.56 2.53 -13.42
N ALA A 67 12.79 2.96 -13.69
CA ALA A 67 13.89 2.06 -14.03
C ALA A 67 14.33 1.24 -12.82
N ALA A 68 14.39 1.86 -11.63
CA ALA A 68 14.67 1.16 -10.38
C ALA A 68 13.59 0.10 -10.07
N MET A 69 12.31 0.38 -10.35
CA MET A 69 11.24 -0.60 -10.18
C MET A 69 11.31 -1.74 -11.16
N GLN A 70 11.68 -1.49 -12.43
CA GLN A 70 11.95 -2.56 -13.41
C GLN A 70 13.10 -3.46 -12.95
N ALA A 71 14.21 -2.87 -12.50
CA ALA A 71 15.35 -3.60 -11.97
C ALA A 71 14.97 -4.42 -10.71
N ALA A 72 14.11 -3.91 -9.85
CA ALA A 72 13.66 -4.63 -8.66
C ALA A 72 12.84 -5.89 -9.04
N VAL A 73 11.95 -5.80 -10.01
CA VAL A 73 11.21 -6.95 -10.52
C VAL A 73 12.15 -7.95 -11.18
N GLN A 74 13.10 -7.47 -12.01
CA GLN A 74 14.09 -8.33 -12.65
C GLN A 74 14.90 -9.12 -11.61
N GLN A 75 15.47 -8.46 -10.60
CA GLN A 75 16.19 -9.12 -9.50
C GLN A 75 15.33 -10.14 -8.77
N THR A 76 14.03 -9.84 -8.59
CA THR A 76 13.09 -10.78 -7.98
C THR A 76 12.94 -12.05 -8.80
N VAL A 77 12.75 -11.90 -10.12
CA VAL A 77 12.60 -13.05 -11.03
C VAL A 77 13.92 -13.81 -11.17
N GLU A 78 15.06 -13.13 -11.24
CA GLU A 78 16.39 -13.77 -11.26
C GLU A 78 16.65 -14.60 -10.01
N ARG A 79 16.23 -14.10 -8.82
CA ARG A 79 16.45 -14.79 -7.54
C ARG A 79 15.51 -15.96 -7.30
N PHE A 80 14.22 -15.82 -7.64
CA PHE A 80 13.17 -16.77 -7.27
C PHE A 80 12.52 -17.48 -8.46
N GLY A 81 12.87 -17.11 -9.70
CA GLY A 81 12.35 -17.69 -10.92
C GLY A 81 10.97 -17.21 -11.34
N ARG A 82 10.26 -16.39 -10.51
CA ARG A 82 8.89 -15.94 -10.78
C ARG A 82 8.49 -14.73 -9.94
N LEU A 83 7.36 -14.13 -10.29
CA LEU A 83 6.63 -13.16 -9.45
C LEU A 83 5.13 -13.47 -9.51
N ASP A 84 4.50 -13.73 -8.38
CA ASP A 84 3.07 -14.07 -8.29
C ASP A 84 2.21 -12.92 -7.76
N ILE A 85 2.77 -12.12 -6.86
CA ILE A 85 2.02 -11.10 -6.13
C ILE A 85 2.81 -9.80 -6.11
N LEU A 86 2.13 -8.69 -6.46
CA LEU A 86 2.61 -7.33 -6.18
C LEU A 86 1.78 -6.71 -5.07
N VAL A 87 2.42 -6.24 -4.00
CA VAL A 87 1.80 -5.37 -2.99
C VAL A 87 2.33 -3.95 -3.18
N ALA A 88 1.57 -3.11 -3.88
CA ALA A 88 1.86 -1.70 -4.10
C ALA A 88 1.47 -0.89 -2.85
N ASN A 89 2.33 -0.94 -1.83
CA ASN A 89 2.06 -0.38 -0.51
C ASN A 89 2.80 0.95 -0.23
N ALA A 90 3.92 1.23 -0.90
CA ALA A 90 4.66 2.47 -0.68
C ALA A 90 3.75 3.70 -0.79
N GLY A 91 3.85 4.60 0.20
CA GLY A 91 3.03 5.80 0.21
C GLY A 91 3.40 6.76 1.33
N LEU A 92 3.05 8.02 1.13
CA LEU A 92 3.24 9.12 2.08
C LEU A 92 1.89 9.77 2.39
N GLY A 93 1.78 10.33 3.60
CA GLY A 93 0.70 11.21 4.00
C GLY A 93 1.09 12.67 3.87
N HIS A 94 0.10 13.55 3.70
CA HIS A 94 0.27 14.99 3.81
C HIS A 94 -0.83 15.58 4.68
N ARG A 95 -0.49 16.62 5.44
CA ARG A 95 -1.45 17.40 6.19
C ARG A 95 -1.08 18.89 6.19
N GLY A 96 -1.98 19.69 5.68
CA GLY A 96 -1.86 21.13 5.55
C GLY A 96 -2.87 21.66 4.55
N SER A 97 -3.04 23.00 4.52
CA SER A 97 -3.81 23.66 3.46
C SER A 97 -3.08 23.45 2.13
N VAL A 98 -3.82 23.18 1.06
CA VAL A 98 -3.23 23.08 -0.29
C VAL A 98 -2.70 24.45 -0.75
N ALA A 99 -3.34 25.53 -0.31
CA ALA A 99 -2.96 26.89 -0.70
C ALA A 99 -1.62 27.34 -0.08
N ASP A 100 -1.28 26.80 1.11
CA ASP A 100 -0.12 27.23 1.89
C ASP A 100 0.96 26.15 1.97
N ALA A 101 0.76 24.99 1.33
CA ALA A 101 1.70 23.89 1.37
C ALA A 101 2.92 24.15 0.48
N ASP A 102 4.08 23.73 0.92
CA ASP A 102 5.26 23.69 0.07
C ASP A 102 5.02 22.75 -1.12
N TRP A 103 5.27 23.26 -2.34
CA TRP A 103 5.07 22.48 -3.55
C TRP A 103 5.90 21.19 -3.55
N SER A 104 7.11 21.23 -3.03
CA SER A 104 7.99 20.05 -2.90
C SER A 104 7.37 18.91 -2.09
N ASP A 105 6.59 19.23 -1.03
CA ASP A 105 5.86 18.24 -0.24
C ASP A 105 4.73 17.61 -1.04
N LEU A 106 3.96 18.45 -1.75
CA LEU A 106 2.86 17.98 -2.61
C LEU A 106 3.39 17.13 -3.76
N GLU A 107 4.45 17.56 -4.43
CA GLU A 107 5.10 16.83 -5.51
C GLU A 107 5.65 15.49 -5.01
N THR A 108 6.36 15.46 -3.89
CA THR A 108 6.90 14.24 -3.29
C THR A 108 5.80 13.25 -2.96
N LEU A 109 4.68 13.71 -2.42
CA LEU A 109 3.52 12.87 -2.14
C LEU A 109 2.93 12.30 -3.44
N LEU A 110 2.69 13.13 -4.46
CA LEU A 110 2.09 12.69 -5.72
C LEU A 110 3.00 11.70 -6.44
N ARG A 111 4.29 11.99 -6.54
CA ARG A 111 5.27 11.09 -7.14
C ARG A 111 5.39 9.75 -6.40
N THR A 112 5.26 9.75 -5.07
CA THR A 112 5.28 8.50 -4.31
C THR A 112 3.99 7.71 -4.46
N ASN A 113 2.83 8.38 -4.27
CA ASN A 113 1.54 7.71 -4.16
C ASN A 113 0.91 7.39 -5.51
N ILE A 114 1.25 8.11 -6.57
CA ILE A 114 0.71 7.96 -7.93
C ILE A 114 1.76 7.32 -8.84
N ASP A 115 2.86 8.03 -9.12
CA ASP A 115 3.89 7.51 -10.03
C ASP A 115 4.48 6.21 -9.50
N GLY A 116 4.73 6.13 -8.17
CA GLY A 116 5.24 4.93 -7.52
C GLY A 116 4.35 3.70 -7.69
N VAL A 117 3.02 3.87 -7.63
CA VAL A 117 2.08 2.78 -7.90
C VAL A 117 2.09 2.40 -9.38
N LEU A 118 2.07 3.40 -10.29
CA LEU A 118 2.12 3.16 -11.74
C LEU A 118 3.41 2.45 -12.14
N HIS A 119 4.58 2.89 -11.63
CA HIS A 119 5.87 2.25 -11.90
C HIS A 119 5.88 0.80 -11.40
N SER A 120 5.38 0.56 -10.19
CA SER A 120 5.32 -0.78 -9.60
C SER A 120 4.45 -1.72 -10.42
N VAL A 121 3.25 -1.28 -10.82
CA VAL A 121 2.33 -2.07 -11.65
C VAL A 121 2.93 -2.34 -13.03
N ARG A 122 3.43 -1.31 -13.72
CA ARG A 122 4.03 -1.44 -15.04
C ARG A 122 5.24 -2.38 -15.06
N ALA A 123 6.07 -2.35 -14.02
CA ALA A 123 7.20 -3.25 -13.88
C ALA A 123 6.76 -4.71 -13.61
N ALA A 124 5.75 -4.91 -12.75
CA ALA A 124 5.35 -6.25 -12.32
C ALA A 124 4.49 -7.00 -13.34
N VAL A 125 3.61 -6.33 -14.08
CA VAL A 125 2.63 -6.98 -14.99
C VAL A 125 3.28 -7.96 -15.98
N PRO A 126 4.42 -7.66 -16.65
CA PRO A 126 5.06 -8.64 -17.54
C PRO A 126 5.45 -9.95 -16.85
N ALA A 127 5.97 -9.88 -15.62
CA ALA A 127 6.34 -11.06 -14.83
C ALA A 127 5.12 -11.82 -14.31
N LEU A 128 4.08 -11.10 -13.88
CA LEU A 128 2.81 -11.70 -13.42
C LEU A 128 2.12 -12.47 -14.57
N ARG A 129 2.15 -11.96 -15.80
CA ARG A 129 1.63 -12.65 -16.99
C ARG A 129 2.28 -14.01 -17.23
N GLN A 130 3.59 -14.11 -16.97
CA GLN A 130 4.35 -15.37 -17.16
C GLN A 130 3.91 -16.47 -16.20
N THR A 131 3.32 -16.15 -15.05
CA THR A 131 2.83 -17.14 -14.08
C THR A 131 1.45 -17.69 -14.43
N GLY A 132 0.69 -17.02 -15.31
CA GLY A 132 -0.67 -17.38 -15.69
C GLY A 132 -1.72 -17.15 -14.59
N SER A 133 -1.34 -16.61 -13.42
CA SER A 133 -2.26 -16.34 -12.31
C SER A 133 -1.63 -15.32 -11.35
N GLY A 134 -1.58 -14.06 -11.75
CA GLY A 134 -1.00 -12.98 -10.94
C GLY A 134 -1.99 -12.32 -9.98
N HIS A 135 -1.48 -11.64 -8.95
CA HIS A 135 -2.30 -10.82 -8.06
C HIS A 135 -1.64 -9.48 -7.76
N ILE A 136 -2.35 -8.39 -8.01
CA ILE A 136 -1.94 -7.03 -7.64
C ILE A 136 -2.80 -6.57 -6.45
N ILE A 137 -2.13 -6.17 -5.38
CA ILE A 137 -2.77 -5.58 -4.20
C ILE A 137 -2.34 -4.12 -4.13
N THR A 138 -3.31 -3.21 -4.16
CA THR A 138 -3.08 -1.78 -3.95
C THR A 138 -3.49 -1.38 -2.54
N ILE A 139 -2.68 -0.53 -1.91
CA ILE A 139 -3.00 0.02 -0.59
C ILE A 139 -3.51 1.45 -0.76
N SER A 140 -4.83 1.59 -0.84
CA SER A 140 -5.51 2.87 -0.81
C SER A 140 -5.95 3.23 0.63
N SER A 141 -7.01 3.97 0.81
CA SER A 141 -7.48 4.38 2.13
C SER A 141 -8.98 4.62 2.14
N ILE A 142 -9.61 4.49 3.28
CA ILE A 142 -11.01 4.87 3.47
C ILE A 142 -11.27 6.35 3.13
N VAL A 143 -10.22 7.19 3.13
CA VAL A 143 -10.35 8.61 2.76
C VAL A 143 -10.45 8.86 1.26
N TYR A 144 -10.34 7.83 0.41
CA TYR A 144 -10.33 7.93 -1.05
C TYR A 144 -11.54 8.68 -1.62
N ASN A 145 -12.68 8.62 -0.96
CA ASN A 145 -13.91 9.32 -1.35
C ASN A 145 -14.39 10.31 -0.28
N LEU A 146 -13.59 10.58 0.78
CA LEU A 146 -13.99 11.48 1.85
C LEU A 146 -13.66 12.93 1.53
N VAL A 147 -14.55 13.84 1.93
CA VAL A 147 -14.21 15.26 2.07
C VAL A 147 -13.22 15.40 3.23
N SER A 148 -11.94 15.59 2.90
CA SER A 148 -10.83 15.58 3.87
C SER A 148 -10.10 16.93 3.89
N PRO A 149 -10.65 17.95 4.59
CA PRO A 149 -9.98 19.25 4.74
C PRO A 149 -8.57 19.05 5.34
N TYR A 150 -7.61 19.83 4.88
CA TYR A 150 -6.19 19.75 5.29
C TYR A 150 -5.49 18.39 5.03
N ALA A 151 -6.14 17.48 4.30
CA ALA A 151 -5.57 16.25 3.79
C ALA A 151 -6.01 16.01 2.33
N ALA A 152 -6.40 17.05 1.62
CA ALA A 152 -7.03 16.95 0.31
C ALA A 152 -6.14 16.25 -0.73
N THR A 153 -4.87 16.64 -0.86
CA THR A 153 -3.93 16.03 -1.81
C THR A 153 -3.69 14.55 -1.51
N TYR A 154 -3.57 14.18 -0.24
CA TYR A 154 -3.47 12.78 0.16
C TYR A 154 -4.74 12.00 -0.21
N ALA A 155 -5.93 12.52 0.13
CA ALA A 155 -7.19 11.87 -0.21
C ALA A 155 -7.35 11.71 -1.73
N ALA A 156 -7.01 12.74 -2.50
CA ALA A 156 -7.03 12.69 -3.97
C ALA A 156 -6.05 11.64 -4.53
N SER A 157 -4.84 11.51 -3.97
CA SER A 157 -3.90 10.46 -4.37
C SER A 157 -4.44 9.05 -4.10
N LYS A 158 -5.14 8.85 -2.98
CA LYS A 158 -5.77 7.56 -2.66
C LYS A 158 -7.03 7.29 -3.49
N ALA A 159 -7.75 8.34 -3.90
CA ALA A 159 -8.84 8.24 -4.89
C ALA A 159 -8.30 7.78 -6.26
N PHE A 160 -7.17 8.34 -6.70
CA PHE A 160 -6.49 7.88 -7.92
C PHE A 160 -6.16 6.38 -7.85
N VAL A 161 -5.52 5.91 -6.77
CA VAL A 161 -5.15 4.50 -6.61
C VAL A 161 -6.38 3.59 -6.63
N SER A 162 -7.45 3.98 -5.93
CA SER A 162 -8.69 3.19 -5.90
C SER A 162 -9.40 3.15 -7.27
N SER A 163 -9.39 4.26 -8.03
CA SER A 163 -9.92 4.32 -9.39
C SER A 163 -9.08 3.48 -10.35
N LEU A 164 -7.75 3.60 -10.26
CA LEU A 164 -6.80 2.80 -11.05
C LEU A 164 -7.02 1.30 -10.82
N ALA A 165 -7.14 0.85 -9.57
CA ALA A 165 -7.36 -0.55 -9.23
C ALA A 165 -8.64 -1.12 -9.88
N LYS A 166 -9.71 -0.32 -9.96
CA LYS A 166 -10.96 -0.72 -10.63
C LYS A 166 -10.76 -0.92 -12.14
N SER A 167 -10.03 -0.03 -12.79
CA SER A 167 -9.74 -0.11 -14.24
C SER A 167 -8.80 -1.28 -14.53
N LEU A 168 -7.69 -1.40 -13.78
CA LEU A 168 -6.74 -2.50 -13.95
C LEU A 168 -7.38 -3.88 -13.80
N ARG A 169 -8.41 -4.01 -12.97
CA ARG A 169 -9.16 -5.27 -12.81
C ARG A 169 -9.78 -5.74 -14.12
N MET A 170 -10.33 -4.83 -14.90
CA MET A 170 -10.91 -5.14 -16.20
C MET A 170 -9.84 -5.31 -17.29
N GLU A 171 -8.80 -4.46 -17.26
CA GLU A 171 -7.71 -4.50 -18.24
C GLU A 171 -6.89 -5.80 -18.16
N LEU A 172 -6.69 -6.34 -16.94
CA LEU A 172 -5.84 -7.50 -16.65
C LEU A 172 -6.61 -8.81 -16.46
N GLU A 173 -7.95 -8.78 -16.57
CA GLU A 173 -8.80 -9.98 -16.53
C GLU A 173 -8.39 -11.02 -17.60
N PRO A 174 -8.14 -10.63 -18.88
CA PRO A 174 -7.69 -11.57 -19.90
C PRO A 174 -6.34 -12.25 -19.60
N ASP A 175 -5.51 -11.61 -18.78
CA ASP A 175 -4.22 -12.12 -18.33
C ASP A 175 -4.33 -13.00 -17.05
N HIS A 176 -5.53 -13.23 -16.54
CA HIS A 176 -5.80 -13.90 -15.26
C HIS A 176 -5.08 -13.25 -14.07
N ILE A 177 -4.88 -11.95 -14.12
CA ILE A 177 -4.29 -11.17 -13.03
C ILE A 177 -5.41 -10.53 -12.21
N GLN A 178 -5.50 -10.91 -10.93
CA GLN A 178 -6.45 -10.34 -9.99
C GLN A 178 -5.97 -8.98 -9.48
N VAL A 179 -6.91 -8.09 -9.18
CA VAL A 179 -6.59 -6.79 -8.57
C VAL A 179 -7.49 -6.54 -7.36
N THR A 180 -6.89 -6.44 -6.20
CA THR A 180 -7.58 -6.13 -4.92
C THR A 180 -7.15 -4.76 -4.41
N ASP A 181 -8.12 -3.89 -4.13
CA ASP A 181 -7.88 -2.58 -3.49
C ASP A 181 -8.21 -2.63 -2.00
N PHE A 182 -7.21 -2.39 -1.15
CA PHE A 182 -7.38 -2.29 0.29
C PHE A 182 -7.70 -0.86 0.70
N LEU A 183 -8.92 -0.61 1.16
CA LEU A 183 -9.35 0.65 1.78
C LEU A 183 -8.94 0.64 3.25
N VAL A 184 -7.69 0.99 3.51
CA VAL A 184 -7.12 0.94 4.86
C VAL A 184 -7.58 2.13 5.69
N GLY A 185 -8.11 1.85 6.87
CA GLY A 185 -8.44 2.83 7.88
C GLY A 185 -7.22 3.24 8.72
N ARG A 186 -7.47 3.84 9.89
CA ARG A 186 -6.38 4.23 10.80
C ARG A 186 -5.62 3.02 11.30
N THR A 187 -4.32 3.02 11.08
CA THR A 187 -3.41 1.95 11.48
C THR A 187 -2.25 2.52 12.30
N ALA A 188 -1.86 1.81 13.35
CA ALA A 188 -0.72 2.17 14.21
C ALA A 188 0.58 1.85 13.46
N THR A 189 1.18 2.86 12.85
CA THR A 189 2.43 2.77 12.10
C THR A 189 3.17 4.10 12.16
N GLU A 190 4.45 4.12 11.78
CA GLU A 190 5.26 5.33 11.60
C GLU A 190 4.72 6.27 10.50
N PHE A 191 3.67 5.88 9.76
CA PHE A 191 3.11 6.66 8.65
C PHE A 191 2.70 8.08 9.06
N ASN A 192 2.11 8.22 10.27
CA ASN A 192 1.70 9.52 10.77
C ASN A 192 2.88 10.38 11.24
N ASP A 193 3.99 9.78 11.61
CA ASP A 193 5.20 10.49 12.05
C ASP A 193 6.01 10.99 10.85
N ASN A 194 5.96 10.25 9.75
CA ASN A 194 6.68 10.53 8.49
C ASN A 194 5.83 11.30 7.45
N ARG A 195 4.66 11.83 7.82
CA ARG A 195 3.84 12.58 6.88
C ARG A 195 4.41 13.97 6.62
N LEU A 196 4.20 14.45 5.41
CA LEU A 196 4.60 15.77 4.94
C LEU A 196 3.63 16.87 5.41
N GLY A 197 4.07 18.12 5.35
CA GLY A 197 3.30 19.31 5.69
C GLY A 197 3.26 19.61 7.19
N ALA A 198 2.95 20.87 7.52
CA ALA A 198 2.99 21.45 8.87
C ALA A 198 1.70 21.28 9.69
N GLY A 199 0.67 20.63 9.15
CA GLY A 199 -0.64 20.53 9.79
C GLY A 199 -0.61 19.72 11.09
N LYS A 200 -1.29 20.21 12.14
CA LYS A 200 -1.37 19.55 13.45
C LYS A 200 -2.03 18.18 13.36
N ARG A 201 -1.63 17.24 14.22
CA ARG A 201 -2.38 15.98 14.41
C ARG A 201 -3.77 16.30 14.95
N ALA A 202 -4.81 15.78 14.29
CA ALA A 202 -6.12 15.76 14.94
C ALA A 202 -6.04 14.85 16.18
N LYS A 203 -6.42 15.35 17.35
CA LYS A 203 -6.68 14.52 18.53
C LYS A 203 -7.90 13.66 18.20
N GLN A 204 -7.72 12.35 18.09
CA GLN A 204 -8.83 11.44 17.85
C GLN A 204 -8.65 10.18 18.67
N ASP A 205 -9.64 9.88 19.49
CA ASP A 205 -9.79 8.63 20.25
C ASP A 205 -10.48 7.54 19.40
N LEU A 206 -10.31 7.59 18.06
CA LEU A 206 -10.87 6.56 17.17
C LEU A 206 -10.04 5.28 17.24
N PRO A 207 -10.69 4.12 17.21
CA PRO A 207 -9.98 2.84 17.20
C PRO A 207 -8.95 2.76 16.07
N VAL A 208 -7.78 2.20 16.39
CA VAL A 208 -6.65 2.04 15.49
C VAL A 208 -6.41 0.55 15.28
N MET A 209 -6.17 0.11 14.05
CA MET A 209 -5.74 -1.26 13.75
C MET A 209 -4.24 -1.40 13.95
N SER A 210 -3.75 -2.61 14.24
CA SER A 210 -2.33 -2.90 14.15
C SER A 210 -1.90 -3.11 12.69
N ALA A 211 -0.61 -2.93 12.40
CA ALA A 211 -0.05 -3.27 11.08
C ALA A 211 -0.21 -4.77 10.78
N ASP A 212 -0.08 -5.63 11.79
CA ASP A 212 -0.23 -7.08 11.64
C ASP A 212 -1.65 -7.47 11.23
N GLN A 213 -2.69 -6.87 11.82
CA GLN A 213 -4.08 -7.13 11.41
C GLN A 213 -4.32 -6.81 9.92
N VAL A 214 -3.72 -5.73 9.43
CA VAL A 214 -3.82 -5.37 8.00
C VAL A 214 -3.00 -6.34 7.16
N ALA A 215 -1.80 -6.70 7.59
CA ALA A 215 -0.91 -7.64 6.90
C ALA A 215 -1.54 -9.03 6.74
N GLU A 216 -2.10 -9.59 7.81
CA GLU A 216 -2.82 -10.87 7.76
C GLU A 216 -4.02 -10.83 6.80
N ALA A 217 -4.73 -9.70 6.75
CA ALA A 217 -5.82 -9.56 5.81
C ALA A 217 -5.33 -9.47 4.36
N ILE A 218 -4.18 -8.83 4.10
CA ILE A 218 -3.52 -8.81 2.79
C ILE A 218 -3.19 -10.24 2.36
N VAL A 219 -2.56 -11.01 3.22
CA VAL A 219 -2.22 -12.41 2.94
C VAL A 219 -3.47 -13.24 2.65
N ARG A 220 -4.50 -13.16 3.51
CA ARG A 220 -5.78 -13.86 3.28
C ARG A 220 -6.43 -13.50 1.95
N ALA A 221 -6.37 -12.23 1.53
CA ALA A 221 -6.95 -11.79 0.27
C ALA A 221 -6.27 -12.42 -0.96
N THR A 222 -5.02 -12.87 -0.85
CA THR A 222 -4.34 -13.58 -1.94
C THR A 222 -4.85 -15.00 -2.17
N HIS A 223 -5.67 -15.51 -1.26
CA HIS A 223 -6.34 -16.81 -1.38
C HIS A 223 -7.83 -16.67 -1.70
N GLN A 224 -8.33 -15.42 -1.82
CA GLN A 224 -9.74 -15.12 -2.01
C GLN A 224 -9.92 -14.15 -3.18
N HIS A 225 -11.00 -14.32 -3.95
CA HIS A 225 -11.36 -13.39 -5.03
C HIS A 225 -12.10 -12.16 -4.46
N GLN A 226 -11.36 -11.22 -3.87
CA GLN A 226 -11.93 -9.99 -3.34
C GLN A 226 -11.51 -8.78 -4.14
N HIS A 227 -12.46 -7.97 -4.57
CA HIS A 227 -12.18 -6.78 -5.37
C HIS A 227 -11.79 -5.56 -4.53
N THR A 228 -12.48 -5.38 -3.40
CA THR A 228 -12.24 -4.25 -2.50
C THR A 228 -12.39 -4.74 -1.06
N VAL A 229 -11.39 -4.49 -0.25
CA VAL A 229 -11.34 -4.92 1.16
C VAL A 229 -11.38 -3.71 2.07
N THR A 230 -12.34 -3.70 2.99
CA THR A 230 -12.41 -2.77 4.13
C THR A 230 -12.55 -3.59 5.39
N LEU A 231 -11.58 -3.51 6.30
CA LEU A 231 -11.44 -4.46 7.39
C LEU A 231 -12.47 -4.30 8.51
N ARG A 232 -12.83 -3.05 8.84
CA ARG A 232 -13.76 -2.77 9.93
C ARG A 232 -15.11 -2.32 9.42
N LEU A 233 -16.18 -2.76 10.10
CA LEU A 233 -17.54 -2.29 9.82
C LEU A 233 -17.66 -0.76 9.97
N PHE A 234 -17.01 -0.20 10.99
CA PHE A 234 -16.95 1.26 11.19
C PHE A 234 -16.37 2.00 9.99
N ASP A 235 -15.29 1.50 9.40
CA ASP A 235 -14.68 2.09 8.20
C ASP A 235 -15.63 1.98 6.99
N ARG A 236 -16.38 0.88 6.86
CA ARG A 236 -17.43 0.74 5.81
C ARG A 236 -18.54 1.76 5.99
N LEU A 237 -18.99 1.99 7.23
CA LEU A 237 -20.02 2.98 7.53
C LEU A 237 -19.54 4.40 7.21
N ILE A 238 -18.27 4.73 7.47
CA ILE A 238 -17.69 6.02 7.09
C ILE A 238 -17.71 6.19 5.57
N VAL A 239 -17.26 5.18 4.82
CA VAL A 239 -17.25 5.22 3.34
C VAL A 239 -18.67 5.40 2.80
N TRP A 240 -19.65 4.64 3.29
CA TRP A 240 -21.05 4.77 2.87
C TRP A 240 -21.67 6.10 3.29
N GLY A 241 -21.40 6.55 4.51
CA GLY A 241 -21.87 7.86 4.98
C GLY A 241 -21.41 9.00 4.06
N ASN A 242 -20.16 8.94 3.57
CA ASN A 242 -19.68 9.96 2.64
C ASN A 242 -20.32 9.87 1.24
N ILE A 243 -20.73 8.69 0.80
CA ILE A 243 -21.46 8.53 -0.47
C ILE A 243 -22.88 9.12 -0.37
N PHE A 244 -23.61 8.83 0.73
CA PHE A 244 -25.02 9.20 0.85
C PHE A 244 -25.25 10.58 1.47
N ILE A 245 -24.36 11.05 2.38
CA ILE A 245 -24.49 12.32 3.12
C ILE A 245 -23.18 13.13 3.15
N PRO A 246 -22.53 13.40 1.99
CA PRO A 246 -21.18 13.99 1.94
C PRO A 246 -21.07 15.35 2.63
N GLY A 247 -22.11 16.16 2.55
CA GLY A 247 -22.14 17.49 3.19
C GLY A 247 -22.11 17.45 4.72
N ILE A 248 -22.74 16.45 5.33
CA ILE A 248 -22.69 16.25 6.79
C ILE A 248 -21.31 15.73 7.18
N MET A 249 -20.82 14.71 6.48
CA MET A 249 -19.50 14.14 6.72
C MET A 249 -18.38 15.16 6.59
N GLY A 250 -18.43 16.02 5.57
CA GLY A 250 -17.47 17.12 5.37
C GLY A 250 -17.49 18.16 6.49
N ARG A 251 -18.67 18.54 7.01
CA ARG A 251 -18.78 19.45 8.18
C ARG A 251 -18.21 18.82 9.45
N MET A 252 -18.45 17.53 9.67
CA MET A 252 -17.87 16.79 10.80
C MET A 252 -16.33 16.72 10.68
N ALA A 253 -15.82 16.38 9.51
CA ALA A 253 -14.39 16.35 9.25
C ALA A 253 -13.73 17.71 9.49
N LYS A 254 -14.34 18.82 9.02
CA LYS A 254 -13.81 20.17 9.24
C LYS A 254 -13.66 20.54 10.73
N ARG A 255 -14.57 20.08 11.60
CA ARG A 255 -14.50 20.34 13.05
C ARG A 255 -13.31 19.67 13.72
N GLN A 256 -12.80 18.59 13.18
CA GLN A 256 -11.66 17.84 13.73
C GLN A 256 -10.29 18.50 13.43
N TYR A 257 -10.25 19.46 12.51
CA TYR A 257 -9.02 20.11 12.06
C TYR A 257 -8.92 21.57 12.54
N ARG A 258 -9.90 22.06 13.29
CA ARG A 258 -9.86 23.33 14.01
C ARG A 258 -9.45 23.10 15.47
#